data_93c23559858a881e7aba0765f1d14547
#
_entry.id   93c23559858a881e7aba0765f1d14547
#
_cell.length_a   1.000
_cell.length_b   1.000
_cell.length_c   1.000
_cell.angle_alpha   90.00
_cell.angle_beta   90.00
_cell.angle_gamma   90.00
#
_symmetry.space_group_name_H-M   'P 1'
#
loop_
_entity.id
_entity.type
_entity.pdbx_description
1 polymer ?
#
loop_
_entity_poly.entity_id
_entity_poly.type
_entity_poly.pdbx_seq_one_letter_code
_entity_poly.pdbx_strand_id
1 'polypeptide(L)'
;MLTVEHLTYRYSRRGAPVLRGVDLTLESGEIGILLGCNGAGKTTLFKNLLGICTPDSGSIRFDGQELTALSHRRRAQYIAYVPQDIRFGELTVFDSVLLGRLSRFGLQAGPADRAAAARVLADMGLAPLAARSVAELSGGERQKVAIARALAQEP
;
A
#
# COMPACT_ATOMS: atom_id res chain seq x y z
N MET A 1 -13.51 5.05 -7.81
CA MET A 1 -14.30 3.90 -7.30
C MET A 1 -13.46 2.63 -7.39
N LEU A 2 -13.30 1.90 -6.29
CA LEU A 2 -12.70 0.55 -6.26
C LEU A 2 -13.81 -0.49 -6.29
N THR A 3 -13.73 -1.45 -7.21
CA THR A 3 -14.69 -2.55 -7.33
C THR A 3 -13.97 -3.89 -7.32
N VAL A 4 -14.45 -4.82 -6.52
CA VAL A 4 -14.01 -6.21 -6.48
C VAL A 4 -15.23 -7.08 -6.77
N GLU A 5 -15.10 -8.01 -7.73
CA GLU A 5 -16.22 -8.85 -8.18
C GLU A 5 -15.81 -10.32 -8.15
N HIS A 6 -16.59 -11.12 -7.42
CA HIS A 6 -16.46 -12.58 -7.30
C HIS A 6 -15.05 -13.08 -7.02
N LEU A 7 -14.28 -12.32 -6.22
CA LEU A 7 -12.87 -12.59 -5.96
C LEU A 7 -12.70 -13.90 -5.17
N THR A 8 -12.02 -14.85 -5.79
CA THR A 8 -11.72 -16.15 -5.17
C THR A 8 -10.21 -16.37 -5.14
N TYR A 9 -9.69 -16.84 -3.99
CA TYR A 9 -8.26 -17.10 -3.83
C TYR A 9 -7.99 -18.24 -2.86
N ARG A 10 -7.00 -19.07 -3.18
CA ARG A 10 -6.44 -20.11 -2.32
C ARG A 10 -4.92 -20.06 -2.32
N TYR A 11 -4.30 -20.38 -1.19
CA TYR A 11 -2.84 -20.46 -1.08
C TYR A 11 -2.24 -21.72 -1.73
N SER A 12 -3.03 -22.76 -1.91
CA SER A 12 -2.61 -24.04 -2.50
C SER A 12 -3.69 -24.55 -3.43
N ARG A 13 -3.29 -25.10 -4.59
CA ARG A 13 -4.23 -25.66 -5.59
C ARG A 13 -5.19 -26.71 -5.02
N ARG A 14 -4.77 -27.46 -3.98
CA ARG A 14 -5.58 -28.49 -3.32
C ARG A 14 -6.24 -27.99 -2.04
N GLY A 15 -5.95 -26.76 -1.60
CA GLY A 15 -6.50 -26.17 -0.38
C GLY A 15 -7.89 -25.59 -0.58
N ALA A 16 -8.63 -25.46 0.51
CA ALA A 16 -9.88 -24.72 0.50
C ALA A 16 -9.65 -23.24 0.16
N PRO A 17 -10.53 -22.60 -0.60
CA PRO A 17 -10.43 -21.18 -0.90
C PRO A 17 -10.56 -20.35 0.39
N VAL A 18 -9.65 -19.39 0.56
CA VAL A 18 -9.66 -18.43 1.67
C VAL A 18 -10.59 -17.25 1.34
N LEU A 19 -10.58 -16.80 0.08
CA LEU A 19 -11.58 -15.88 -0.44
C LEU A 19 -12.55 -16.68 -1.32
N ARG A 20 -13.84 -16.46 -1.13
CA ARG A 20 -14.90 -17.28 -1.74
C ARG A 20 -15.93 -16.38 -2.41
N GLY A 21 -15.58 -15.84 -3.57
CA GLY A 21 -16.49 -14.96 -4.31
C GLY A 21 -16.75 -13.65 -3.54
N VAL A 22 -15.68 -12.96 -3.12
CA VAL A 22 -15.81 -11.70 -2.39
C VAL A 22 -16.20 -10.59 -3.36
N ASP A 23 -17.28 -9.88 -3.02
CA ASP A 23 -17.73 -8.67 -3.71
C ASP A 23 -17.60 -7.48 -2.77
N LEU A 24 -17.09 -6.36 -3.29
CA LEU A 24 -16.97 -5.12 -2.54
C LEU A 24 -16.90 -3.94 -3.50
N THR A 25 -17.54 -2.84 -3.12
CA THR A 25 -17.40 -1.54 -3.81
C THR A 25 -17.06 -0.48 -2.78
N LEU A 26 -16.14 0.41 -3.13
CA LEU A 26 -15.76 1.57 -2.33
C LEU A 26 -15.74 2.80 -3.25
N GLU A 27 -16.58 3.76 -2.96
CA GLU A 27 -16.68 4.99 -3.74
C GLU A 27 -15.53 5.95 -3.43
N SER A 28 -15.35 6.94 -4.30
CA SER A 28 -14.35 7.99 -4.07
C SER A 28 -14.72 8.83 -2.85
N GLY A 29 -13.76 9.04 -1.95
CA GLY A 29 -13.98 9.78 -0.70
C GLY A 29 -14.57 8.97 0.45
N GLU A 30 -14.90 7.69 0.25
CA GLU A 30 -15.38 6.80 1.30
C GLU A 30 -14.25 6.17 2.11
N ILE A 31 -14.58 5.82 3.35
CA ILE A 31 -13.73 5.00 4.23
C ILE A 31 -14.42 3.65 4.44
N GLY A 32 -13.84 2.58 3.90
CA GLY A 32 -14.28 1.21 4.10
C GLY A 32 -13.61 0.57 5.32
N ILE A 33 -14.39 -0.11 6.16
CA ILE A 33 -13.89 -0.85 7.33
C ILE A 33 -14.15 -2.34 7.11
N LEU A 34 -13.07 -3.13 7.08
CA LEU A 34 -13.15 -4.59 6.95
C LEU A 34 -13.07 -5.25 8.34
N LEU A 35 -14.21 -5.72 8.82
CA LEU A 35 -14.35 -6.40 10.11
C LEU A 35 -14.39 -7.93 9.94
N GLY A 36 -13.93 -8.64 10.95
CA GLY A 36 -13.97 -10.11 10.98
C GLY A 36 -12.96 -10.70 11.96
N CYS A 37 -13.16 -11.95 12.34
CA CYS A 37 -12.25 -12.70 13.23
C CYS A 37 -10.86 -12.92 12.58
N ASN A 38 -9.89 -13.34 13.40
CA ASN A 38 -8.58 -13.75 12.89
C ASN A 38 -8.77 -14.98 11.98
N GLY A 39 -8.08 -14.97 10.83
CA GLY A 39 -8.21 -16.03 9.83
C GLY A 39 -9.36 -15.82 8.82
N ALA A 40 -10.23 -14.84 8.96
CA ALA A 40 -11.33 -14.57 8.03
C ALA A 40 -10.92 -14.15 6.61
N GLY A 41 -9.62 -14.02 6.32
CA GLY A 41 -9.14 -13.66 4.98
C GLY A 41 -8.88 -12.17 4.74
N LYS A 42 -9.03 -11.30 5.75
CA LYS A 42 -8.80 -9.84 5.62
C LYS A 42 -7.45 -9.50 4.99
N THR A 43 -6.37 -10.03 5.56
CA THR A 43 -5.00 -9.83 5.04
C THR A 43 -4.84 -10.42 3.64
N THR A 44 -5.53 -11.53 3.36
CA THR A 44 -5.51 -12.17 2.03
C THR A 44 -6.19 -11.29 1.00
N LEU A 45 -7.31 -10.65 1.35
CA LEU A 45 -7.96 -9.67 0.47
C LEU A 45 -7.01 -8.51 0.16
N PHE A 46 -6.39 -7.89 1.17
CA PHE A 46 -5.39 -6.83 0.93
C PHE A 46 -4.23 -7.30 0.05
N LYS A 47 -3.71 -8.53 0.24
CA LYS A 47 -2.64 -9.07 -0.62
C LYS A 47 -3.08 -9.22 -2.08
N ASN A 48 -4.33 -9.56 -2.34
CA ASN A 48 -4.88 -9.60 -3.70
C ASN A 48 -5.06 -8.18 -4.27
N LEU A 49 -5.60 -7.23 -3.50
CA LEU A 49 -5.71 -5.83 -3.91
C LEU A 49 -4.35 -5.23 -4.28
N LEU A 50 -3.31 -5.53 -3.51
CA LEU A 50 -1.94 -5.07 -3.74
C LEU A 50 -1.22 -5.84 -4.88
N GLY A 51 -1.77 -6.97 -5.34
CA GLY A 51 -1.13 -7.84 -6.32
C GLY A 51 0.01 -8.68 -5.78
N ILE A 52 0.15 -8.78 -4.46
CA ILE A 52 1.10 -9.72 -3.82
C ILE A 52 0.65 -11.16 -4.08
N CYS A 53 -0.66 -11.38 -4.15
CA CYS A 53 -1.28 -12.63 -4.55
C CYS A 53 -2.10 -12.40 -5.82
N THR A 54 -2.10 -13.39 -6.72
CA THR A 54 -2.94 -13.40 -7.92
C THR A 54 -4.20 -14.21 -7.62
N PRO A 55 -5.41 -13.66 -7.79
CA PRO A 55 -6.64 -14.41 -7.53
C PRO A 55 -6.81 -15.59 -8.49
N ASP A 56 -7.51 -16.63 -8.06
CA ASP A 56 -7.90 -17.76 -8.91
C ASP A 56 -8.96 -17.34 -9.93
N SER A 57 -9.89 -16.46 -9.50
CA SER A 57 -10.96 -15.89 -10.33
C SER A 57 -11.48 -14.59 -9.73
N GLY A 58 -12.30 -13.89 -10.49
CA GLY A 58 -12.83 -12.58 -10.15
C GLY A 58 -12.01 -11.43 -10.71
N SER A 59 -12.45 -10.20 -10.45
CA SER A 59 -11.80 -8.99 -10.96
C SER A 59 -11.59 -7.97 -9.84
N ILE A 60 -10.58 -7.12 -10.01
CA ILE A 60 -10.29 -5.97 -9.14
C ILE A 60 -10.10 -4.77 -10.05
N ARG A 61 -10.98 -3.78 -9.95
CA ARG A 61 -10.94 -2.59 -10.79
C ARG A 61 -10.84 -1.32 -9.97
N PHE A 62 -10.11 -0.35 -10.48
CA PHE A 62 -10.07 1.02 -9.96
C PHE A 62 -10.43 1.98 -11.10
N ASP A 63 -11.51 2.74 -10.94
CA ASP A 63 -12.07 3.63 -11.97
C ASP A 63 -12.18 2.94 -13.35
N GLY A 64 -12.68 1.70 -13.37
CA GLY A 64 -12.82 0.88 -14.56
C GLY A 64 -11.52 0.21 -15.05
N GLN A 65 -10.35 0.61 -14.55
CA GLN A 65 -9.08 -0.02 -14.90
C GLN A 65 -8.91 -1.35 -14.16
N GLU A 66 -8.77 -2.45 -14.91
CA GLU A 66 -8.48 -3.77 -14.35
C GLU A 66 -7.07 -3.81 -13.74
N LEU A 67 -6.99 -4.08 -12.42
CA LEU A 67 -5.73 -4.07 -11.71
C LEU A 67 -5.00 -5.43 -11.74
N THR A 68 -5.71 -6.54 -11.90
CA THR A 68 -5.11 -7.89 -11.84
C THR A 68 -4.09 -8.13 -12.96
N ALA A 69 -4.28 -7.48 -14.10
CA ALA A 69 -3.39 -7.53 -15.25
C ALA A 69 -2.19 -6.56 -15.18
N LEU A 70 -2.17 -5.65 -14.20
CA LEU A 70 -1.11 -4.65 -14.08
C LEU A 70 0.15 -5.23 -13.42
N SER A 71 1.32 -4.77 -13.86
CA SER A 71 2.58 -4.99 -13.13
C SER A 71 2.51 -4.35 -11.74
N HIS A 72 3.28 -4.88 -10.77
CA HIS A 72 3.34 -4.32 -9.41
C HIS A 72 3.64 -2.81 -9.41
N ARG A 73 4.56 -2.37 -10.28
CA ARG A 73 4.93 -0.95 -10.41
C ARG A 73 3.76 -0.10 -10.88
N ARG A 74 2.96 -0.56 -11.84
CA ARG A 74 1.78 0.16 -12.31
C ARG A 74 0.66 0.14 -11.27
N ARG A 75 0.43 -0.99 -10.62
CA ARG A 75 -0.58 -1.11 -9.55
C ARG A 75 -0.28 -0.19 -8.37
N ALA A 76 0.99 0.01 -8.02
CA ALA A 76 1.42 0.97 -7.01
C ALA A 76 1.07 2.43 -7.32
N GLN A 77 0.66 2.76 -8.54
CA GLN A 77 0.14 4.09 -8.90
C GLN A 77 -1.35 4.28 -8.54
N TYR A 78 -2.03 3.22 -8.12
CA TYR A 78 -3.45 3.23 -7.75
C TYR A 78 -3.68 2.94 -6.28
N ILE A 79 -2.81 2.15 -5.64
CA ILE A 79 -3.01 1.69 -4.26
C ILE A 79 -1.71 1.85 -3.48
N ALA A 80 -1.77 2.59 -2.36
CA ALA A 80 -0.73 2.59 -1.34
C ALA A 80 -1.16 1.72 -0.15
N TYR A 81 -0.17 1.20 0.58
CA TYR A 81 -0.41 0.31 1.71
C TYR A 81 0.46 0.68 2.91
N VAL A 82 -0.18 0.76 4.07
CA VAL A 82 0.51 0.89 5.35
C VAL A 82 0.38 -0.44 6.09
N PRO A 83 1.47 -1.22 6.22
CA PRO A 83 1.41 -2.50 6.93
C PRO A 83 1.25 -2.30 8.44
N GLN A 84 0.71 -3.32 9.12
CA GLN A 84 0.59 -3.33 10.59
C GLN A 84 1.97 -3.39 11.24
N ASP A 85 2.85 -4.28 10.75
CA ASP A 85 4.24 -4.39 11.19
C ASP A 85 5.16 -3.71 10.19
N ILE A 86 5.79 -2.62 10.63
CA ILE A 86 6.60 -1.78 9.76
C ILE A 86 8.07 -2.00 10.11
N ARG A 87 8.82 -2.52 9.13
CA ARG A 87 10.28 -2.64 9.20
C ARG A 87 10.90 -1.66 8.21
N PHE A 88 11.69 -0.73 8.72
CA PHE A 88 12.32 0.31 7.91
C PHE A 88 13.81 0.05 7.60
N GLY A 89 14.44 -0.91 8.29
CA GLY A 89 15.89 -1.05 8.26
C GLY A 89 16.59 0.15 8.88
N GLU A 90 17.82 0.42 8.46
CA GLU A 90 18.66 1.54 8.94
C GLU A 90 18.53 2.80 8.05
N LEU A 91 17.33 3.11 7.60
CA LEU A 91 17.06 4.26 6.75
C LEU A 91 16.81 5.52 7.57
N THR A 92 17.17 6.68 7.00
CA THR A 92 16.68 7.95 7.52
C THR A 92 15.18 8.10 7.28
N VAL A 93 14.53 8.97 8.03
CA VAL A 93 13.12 9.31 7.83
C VAL A 93 12.89 9.79 6.39
N PHE A 94 13.77 10.67 5.89
CA PHE A 94 13.68 11.17 4.52
C PHE A 94 13.77 10.05 3.47
N ASP A 95 14.78 9.19 3.59
CA ASP A 95 14.97 8.10 2.62
C ASP A 95 13.83 7.10 2.67
N SER A 96 13.30 6.83 3.87
CA SER A 96 12.15 5.96 4.05
C SER A 96 10.89 6.49 3.33
N VAL A 97 10.64 7.80 3.41
CA VAL A 97 9.51 8.44 2.72
C VAL A 97 9.76 8.50 1.21
N LEU A 98 11.00 8.80 0.79
CA LEU A 98 11.40 8.82 -0.61
C LEU A 98 11.20 7.45 -1.30
N LEU A 99 11.38 6.34 -0.58
CA LEU A 99 11.07 5.00 -1.09
C LEU A 99 9.60 4.83 -1.50
N GLY A 100 8.67 5.63 -0.96
CA GLY A 100 7.29 5.67 -1.44
C GLY A 100 7.18 6.01 -2.93
N ARG A 101 8.16 6.74 -3.48
CA ARG A 101 8.21 7.17 -4.88
C ARG A 101 8.76 6.12 -5.85
N LEU A 102 9.19 4.93 -5.38
CA LEU A 102 9.83 3.88 -6.20
C LEU A 102 9.04 3.50 -7.46
N SER A 103 7.71 3.57 -7.41
CA SER A 103 6.88 3.29 -8.59
C SER A 103 7.01 4.35 -9.68
N ARG A 104 7.47 5.55 -9.34
CA ARG A 104 7.48 6.73 -10.22
C ARG A 104 8.85 7.06 -10.82
N PHE A 105 9.97 6.78 -10.12
CA PHE A 105 11.30 7.05 -10.65
C PHE A 105 11.98 5.78 -11.22
N GLY A 106 13.02 5.99 -12.05
CA GLY A 106 13.78 4.90 -12.69
C GLY A 106 14.90 4.36 -11.77
N LEU A 107 16.17 4.51 -12.21
CA LEU A 107 17.33 4.05 -11.43
C LEU A 107 17.61 4.93 -10.20
N GLN A 108 17.26 6.21 -10.25
CA GLN A 108 17.49 7.18 -9.17
C GLN A 108 16.31 8.13 -9.04
N ALA A 109 16.07 8.57 -7.79
CA ALA A 109 15.08 9.59 -7.48
C ALA A 109 15.56 10.97 -7.99
N GLY A 110 14.71 11.61 -8.81
CA GLY A 110 14.97 12.94 -9.33
C GLY A 110 14.64 14.07 -8.33
N PRO A 111 14.92 15.34 -8.71
CA PRO A 111 14.58 16.50 -7.87
C PRO A 111 13.08 16.57 -7.53
N ALA A 112 12.20 16.22 -8.46
CA ALA A 112 10.75 16.22 -8.25
C ALA A 112 10.33 15.19 -7.18
N ASP A 113 10.96 14.00 -7.17
CA ASP A 113 10.66 12.97 -6.17
C ASP A 113 11.12 13.40 -4.77
N ARG A 114 12.30 14.02 -4.69
CA ARG A 114 12.84 14.57 -3.44
C ARG A 114 11.97 15.71 -2.91
N ALA A 115 11.51 16.59 -3.79
CA ALA A 115 10.59 17.67 -3.42
C ALA A 115 9.23 17.14 -2.93
N ALA A 116 8.68 16.10 -3.57
CA ALA A 116 7.46 15.45 -3.12
C ALA A 116 7.61 14.81 -1.74
N ALA A 117 8.71 14.09 -1.50
CA ALA A 117 8.99 13.51 -0.18
C ALA A 117 9.16 14.60 0.90
N ALA A 118 9.88 15.68 0.61
CA ALA A 118 10.06 16.80 1.53
C ALA A 118 8.73 17.48 1.87
N ARG A 119 7.85 17.66 0.89
CA ARG A 119 6.49 18.22 1.08
C ARG A 119 5.67 17.37 2.03
N VAL A 120 5.61 16.05 1.79
CA VAL A 120 4.87 15.14 2.68
C VAL A 120 5.43 15.15 4.10
N LEU A 121 6.76 15.21 4.26
CA LEU A 121 7.38 15.33 5.58
C LEU A 121 6.98 16.63 6.29
N ALA A 122 6.91 17.74 5.58
CA ALA A 122 6.47 19.02 6.14
C ALA A 122 4.99 18.96 6.55
N ASP A 123 4.12 18.46 5.68
CA ASP A 123 2.68 18.33 5.92
C ASP A 123 2.35 17.44 7.13
N MET A 124 3.18 16.43 7.39
CA MET A 124 3.03 15.50 8.52
C MET A 124 3.79 15.93 9.78
N GLY A 125 4.47 17.09 9.76
CA GLY A 125 5.27 17.57 10.89
C GLY A 125 6.51 16.72 11.18
N LEU A 126 7.03 15.99 10.18
CA LEU A 126 8.20 15.12 10.29
C LEU A 126 9.50 15.77 9.78
N ALA A 127 9.44 16.97 9.21
CA ALA A 127 10.60 17.67 8.66
C ALA A 127 11.78 17.79 9.64
N PRO A 128 11.58 18.09 10.95
CA PRO A 128 12.70 18.15 11.93
C PRO A 128 13.40 16.80 12.14
N LEU A 129 12.74 15.70 11.81
CA LEU A 129 13.24 14.34 11.99
C LEU A 129 13.86 13.76 10.71
N ALA A 130 13.84 14.49 9.59
CA ALA A 130 14.17 13.98 8.26
C ALA A 130 15.53 13.26 8.18
N ALA A 131 16.54 13.76 8.87
CA ALA A 131 17.89 13.18 8.89
C ALA A 131 18.08 12.08 9.96
N ARG A 132 17.13 11.87 10.87
CA ARG A 132 17.25 10.86 11.92
C ARG A 132 17.02 9.45 11.36
N SER A 133 17.67 8.46 11.97
CA SER A 133 17.34 7.06 11.71
C SER A 133 15.92 6.73 12.17
N VAL A 134 15.16 6.00 11.35
CA VAL A 134 13.81 5.54 11.74
C VAL A 134 13.87 4.60 12.95
N ALA A 135 14.98 3.90 13.15
CA ALA A 135 15.18 3.02 14.31
C ALA A 135 15.18 3.78 15.66
N GLU A 136 15.58 5.07 15.66
CA GLU A 136 15.62 5.92 16.85
C GLU A 136 14.27 6.54 17.22
N LEU A 137 13.27 6.38 16.38
CA LEU A 137 11.95 7.00 16.58
C LEU A 137 11.09 6.20 17.56
N SER A 138 10.18 6.89 18.21
CA SER A 138 9.09 6.26 18.97
C SER A 138 8.15 5.46 18.05
N GLY A 139 7.35 4.55 18.62
CA GLY A 139 6.38 3.76 17.85
C GLY A 139 5.38 4.62 17.06
N GLY A 140 4.90 5.71 17.67
CA GLY A 140 3.98 6.64 17.01
C GLY A 140 4.63 7.43 15.86
N GLU A 141 5.89 7.86 16.03
CA GLU A 141 6.64 8.52 14.96
C GLU A 141 6.92 7.56 13.81
N ARG A 142 7.30 6.30 14.10
CA ARG A 142 7.46 5.26 13.06
C ARG A 142 6.17 5.04 12.27
N GLN A 143 5.02 5.02 12.96
CA GLN A 143 3.72 4.91 12.29
C GLN A 143 3.46 6.10 11.36
N LYS A 144 3.75 7.33 11.81
CA LYS A 144 3.66 8.52 10.96
C LYS A 144 4.56 8.45 9.74
N VAL A 145 5.81 7.96 9.89
CA VAL A 145 6.74 7.76 8.76
C VAL A 145 6.18 6.75 7.75
N ALA A 146 5.52 5.68 8.21
CA ALA A 146 4.89 4.72 7.31
C ALA A 146 3.73 5.32 6.52
N ILE A 147 2.91 6.13 7.17
CA ILE A 147 1.82 6.86 6.51
C ILE A 147 2.41 7.87 5.52
N ALA A 148 3.43 8.63 5.92
CA ALA A 148 4.13 9.58 5.04
C ALA A 148 4.69 8.89 3.78
N ARG A 149 5.29 7.69 3.94
CA ARG A 149 5.76 6.88 2.81
C ARG A 149 4.63 6.48 1.87
N ALA A 150 3.47 6.11 2.40
CA ALA A 150 2.29 5.78 1.59
C ALA A 150 1.74 7.01 0.86
N LEU A 151 1.67 8.17 1.53
CA LEU A 151 1.24 9.43 0.92
C LEU A 151 2.21 9.90 -0.18
N ALA A 152 3.52 9.74 0.02
CA ALA A 152 4.53 10.09 -0.98
C ALA A 152 4.41 9.27 -2.26
N GLN A 153 3.78 8.10 -2.23
CA GLN A 153 3.50 7.30 -3.41
C GLN A 153 2.53 8.02 -4.37
N GLU A 154 1.66 8.91 -3.85
CA GLU A 154 0.61 9.63 -4.61
C GLU A 154 -0.23 8.65 -5.45
N PRO A 155 -0.88 7.67 -4.83
CA PRO A 155 -1.65 6.65 -5.53
C PRO A 155 -2.89 7.25 -6.19
#